data_97beff3a498160b6385dd9c2bcb4dbad
#
_entry.id   97beff3a498160b6385dd9c2bcb4dbad
#
_cell.length_a   1.000
_cell.length_b   1.000
_cell.length_c   1.000
_cell.angle_alpha   90.00
_cell.angle_beta   90.00
_cell.angle_gamma   90.00
#
_symmetry.space_group_name_H-M   'P 1'
#
loop_
_entity.id
_entity.type
_entity.pdbx_description
1 polymer ?
#
loop_
_entity_poly.entity_id
_entity_poly.type
_entity_poly.pdbx_seq_one_letter_code
_entity_poly.pdbx_strand_id
1 'polypeptide(L)'
;TLIIMASGLAGNPEICQENADYDAFVAALTAIAEHMCAEHAGDGEGATHLITCEVTHAPDLKTARAVSRSVVCSNLFKAAVFGRDANWGRILCAIGYTPGDFSIDKVCVWLSSAAGEVYVCENAAYHPYSEDEAAKVLAEHDILVKVDMGTGDASAKAWGCDLTYDYVKINGDYRT
;
A
#
# COMPACT_ATOMS: atom_id res chain seq x y z
N THR A 1 -0.35 -17.43 3.06
CA THR A 1 0.58 -18.45 2.48
C THR A 1 0.40 -18.51 0.97
N LEU A 2 1.47 -18.35 0.19
CA LEU A 2 1.47 -18.53 -1.26
C LEU A 2 1.92 -19.96 -1.60
N ILE A 3 1.16 -20.65 -2.44
CA ILE A 3 1.51 -22.00 -2.94
C ILE A 3 1.57 -21.94 -4.46
N ILE A 4 2.70 -22.39 -5.02
CA ILE A 4 2.89 -22.53 -6.46
C ILE A 4 3.03 -24.00 -6.79
N MET A 5 2.21 -24.51 -7.71
CA MET A 5 2.25 -25.89 -8.17
C MET A 5 2.52 -25.93 -9.68
N ALA A 6 3.51 -26.71 -10.08
CA ALA A 6 3.86 -26.94 -11.48
C ALA A 6 3.81 -28.42 -11.80
N SER A 7 2.96 -28.83 -12.75
CA SER A 7 2.78 -30.26 -13.11
C SER A 7 3.87 -30.78 -14.05
N GLY A 8 4.59 -29.91 -14.77
CA GLY A 8 5.54 -30.28 -15.82
C GLY A 8 4.88 -30.78 -17.11
N LEU A 9 3.54 -30.71 -17.23
CA LEU A 9 2.79 -31.24 -18.38
C LEU A 9 2.64 -30.28 -19.55
N ALA A 10 3.05 -29.00 -19.38
CA ALA A 10 2.92 -27.98 -20.42
C ALA A 10 3.81 -28.23 -21.63
N GLY A 11 4.89 -29.05 -21.49
CA GLY A 11 5.80 -29.38 -22.58
C GLY A 11 6.63 -28.21 -23.11
N ASN A 12 6.65 -27.09 -22.38
CA ASN A 12 7.48 -25.93 -22.73
C ASN A 12 8.97 -26.25 -22.47
N PRO A 13 9.89 -25.57 -23.15
CA PRO A 13 11.30 -25.61 -22.82
C PRO A 13 11.56 -25.23 -21.37
N GLU A 14 12.53 -25.87 -20.74
CA GLU A 14 12.93 -25.53 -19.38
C GLU A 14 13.57 -24.14 -19.36
N ILE A 15 13.12 -23.28 -18.42
CA ILE A 15 13.69 -21.95 -18.18
C ILE A 15 14.82 -22.11 -17.16
N CYS A 16 16.07 -22.24 -17.64
CA CYS A 16 17.24 -22.51 -16.81
C CYS A 16 18.27 -21.37 -16.82
N GLN A 17 17.97 -20.25 -17.46
CA GLN A 17 18.84 -19.06 -17.52
C GLN A 17 17.99 -17.79 -17.68
N GLU A 18 18.57 -16.65 -17.30
CA GLU A 18 17.97 -15.33 -17.47
C GLU A 18 18.00 -14.93 -18.95
N ASN A 19 16.83 -15.07 -19.60
CA ASN A 19 16.57 -14.74 -21.01
C ASN A 19 15.16 -14.16 -21.14
N ALA A 20 14.70 -13.90 -22.36
CA ALA A 20 13.38 -13.35 -22.63
C ALA A 20 12.22 -14.19 -22.06
N ASP A 21 12.34 -15.52 -22.05
CA ASP A 21 11.32 -16.40 -21.47
C ASP A 21 11.30 -16.30 -19.94
N TYR A 22 12.48 -16.18 -19.32
CA TYR A 22 12.60 -15.91 -17.88
C TYR A 22 11.98 -14.57 -17.52
N ASP A 23 12.29 -13.51 -18.25
CA ASP A 23 11.74 -12.17 -18.01
C ASP A 23 10.22 -12.15 -18.16
N ALA A 24 9.67 -12.83 -19.18
CA ALA A 24 8.24 -12.95 -19.37
C ALA A 24 7.57 -13.74 -18.23
N PHE A 25 8.20 -14.83 -17.77
CA PHE A 25 7.70 -15.62 -16.65
C PHE A 25 7.69 -14.81 -15.35
N VAL A 26 8.77 -14.11 -15.04
CA VAL A 26 8.87 -13.25 -13.86
C VAL A 26 7.83 -12.13 -13.90
N ALA A 27 7.64 -11.48 -15.07
CA ALA A 27 6.63 -10.43 -15.21
C ALA A 27 5.21 -10.96 -14.97
N ALA A 28 4.87 -12.12 -15.56
CA ALA A 28 3.56 -12.75 -15.39
C ALA A 28 3.32 -13.17 -13.91
N LEU A 29 4.32 -13.79 -13.28
CA LEU A 29 4.24 -14.20 -11.88
C LEU A 29 4.10 -12.99 -10.94
N THR A 30 4.82 -11.91 -11.23
CA THR A 30 4.73 -10.65 -10.46
C THR A 30 3.34 -10.05 -10.58
N ALA A 31 2.78 -9.95 -11.79
CA ALA A 31 1.43 -9.42 -11.99
C ALA A 31 0.35 -10.23 -11.24
N ILE A 32 0.45 -11.56 -11.27
CA ILE A 32 -0.45 -12.43 -10.52
C ILE A 32 -0.26 -12.23 -9.01
N ALA A 33 0.97 -12.17 -8.53
CA ALA A 33 1.27 -12.00 -7.10
C ALA A 33 0.77 -10.63 -6.58
N GLU A 34 0.92 -9.56 -7.35
CA GLU A 34 0.39 -8.23 -7.00
C GLU A 34 -1.13 -8.23 -6.93
N HIS A 35 -1.81 -8.83 -7.91
CA HIS A 35 -3.26 -8.99 -7.89
C HIS A 35 -3.72 -9.77 -6.65
N MET A 36 -3.10 -10.90 -6.36
CA MET A 36 -3.41 -11.70 -5.17
C MET A 36 -3.13 -10.98 -3.86
N CYS A 37 -2.11 -10.12 -3.81
CA CYS A 37 -1.84 -9.29 -2.64
C CYS A 37 -2.96 -8.28 -2.37
N ALA A 38 -3.49 -7.65 -3.42
CA ALA A 38 -4.61 -6.73 -3.31
C ALA A 38 -5.88 -7.45 -2.84
N GLU A 39 -6.24 -8.58 -3.47
CA GLU A 39 -7.40 -9.41 -3.07
C GLU A 39 -7.27 -9.87 -1.61
N HIS A 40 -6.10 -10.40 -1.23
CA HIS A 40 -5.85 -10.86 0.14
C HIS A 40 -5.94 -9.72 1.17
N ALA A 41 -5.48 -8.53 0.82
CA ALA A 41 -5.55 -7.37 1.70
C ALA A 41 -6.99 -6.86 1.84
N GLY A 42 -7.77 -6.87 0.75
CA GLY A 42 -9.18 -6.45 0.75
C GLY A 42 -10.11 -7.43 1.50
N ASP A 43 -9.72 -8.71 1.60
CA ASP A 43 -10.47 -9.76 2.33
C ASP A 43 -10.08 -9.83 3.83
N GLY A 44 -9.63 -8.73 4.41
CA GLY A 44 -9.31 -8.66 5.84
C GLY A 44 -10.56 -8.81 6.71
N GLU A 45 -10.45 -9.55 7.84
CA GLU A 45 -11.57 -9.73 8.78
C GLU A 45 -12.15 -8.40 9.25
N GLY A 46 -13.42 -8.16 8.92
CA GLY A 46 -14.12 -6.93 9.28
C GLY A 46 -13.64 -5.68 8.57
N ALA A 47 -12.81 -5.81 7.52
CA ALA A 47 -12.34 -4.68 6.72
C ALA A 47 -13.48 -4.04 5.92
N THR A 48 -13.39 -2.72 5.75
CA THR A 48 -14.34 -1.94 4.94
C THR A 48 -13.64 -1.18 3.80
N HIS A 49 -12.31 -1.09 3.83
CA HIS A 49 -11.51 -0.42 2.82
C HIS A 49 -10.28 -1.23 2.44
N LEU A 50 -9.99 -1.31 1.13
CA LEU A 50 -8.69 -1.71 0.61
C LEU A 50 -7.80 -0.47 0.54
N ILE A 51 -6.63 -0.52 1.17
CA ILE A 51 -5.65 0.55 1.14
C ILE A 51 -4.47 0.11 0.28
N THR A 52 -4.24 0.82 -0.82
CA THR A 52 -3.01 0.69 -1.61
C THR A 52 -2.09 1.86 -1.29
N CYS A 53 -0.85 1.62 -0.88
CA CYS A 53 0.16 2.66 -0.76
C CYS A 53 1.17 2.53 -1.91
N GLU A 54 1.22 3.54 -2.77
CA GLU A 54 2.18 3.67 -3.85
C GLU A 54 3.25 4.68 -3.46
N VAL A 55 4.49 4.23 -3.39
CA VAL A 55 5.67 5.08 -3.13
C VAL A 55 6.42 5.26 -4.43
N THR A 56 6.72 6.52 -4.77
CA THR A 56 7.51 6.91 -5.95
C THR A 56 8.71 7.76 -5.55
N HIS A 57 9.66 7.90 -6.46
CA HIS A 57 10.86 8.71 -6.30
C HIS A 57 11.64 8.42 -5.00
N ALA A 58 11.65 7.16 -4.56
CA ALA A 58 12.47 6.71 -3.42
C ALA A 58 13.94 6.54 -3.83
N PRO A 59 14.90 6.63 -2.88
CA PRO A 59 16.33 6.51 -3.18
C PRO A 59 16.71 5.13 -3.72
N ASP A 60 15.98 4.08 -3.31
CA ASP A 60 16.15 2.71 -3.77
C ASP A 60 14.87 1.87 -3.55
N LEU A 61 14.81 0.70 -4.19
CA LEU A 61 13.66 -0.21 -4.11
C LEU A 61 13.40 -0.76 -2.70
N LYS A 62 14.45 -0.96 -1.90
CA LYS A 62 14.33 -1.45 -0.52
C LYS A 62 13.61 -0.41 0.33
N THR A 63 13.98 0.86 0.20
CA THR A 63 13.33 1.98 0.88
C THR A 63 11.88 2.14 0.41
N ALA A 64 11.62 2.12 -0.91
CA ALA A 64 10.25 2.21 -1.43
C ALA A 64 9.34 1.12 -0.85
N ARG A 65 9.80 -0.13 -0.82
CA ARG A 65 9.06 -1.27 -0.23
C ARG A 65 8.87 -1.13 1.28
N ALA A 66 9.89 -0.67 2.01
CA ALA A 66 9.80 -0.49 3.45
C ALA A 66 8.78 0.60 3.82
N VAL A 67 8.82 1.74 3.13
CA VAL A 67 7.92 2.87 3.35
C VAL A 67 6.47 2.49 2.99
N SER A 68 6.22 1.93 1.80
CA SER A 68 4.86 1.55 1.39
C SER A 68 4.24 0.56 2.38
N ARG A 69 5.02 -0.44 2.83
CA ARG A 69 4.58 -1.41 3.84
C ARG A 69 4.33 -0.76 5.20
N SER A 70 5.20 0.15 5.65
CA SER A 70 5.04 0.85 6.93
C SER A 70 3.73 1.62 7.00
N VAL A 71 3.36 2.30 5.92
CA VAL A 71 2.10 3.06 5.83
C VAL A 71 0.89 2.15 5.97
N VAL A 72 0.78 1.08 5.16
CA VAL A 72 -0.39 0.18 5.20
C VAL A 72 -0.45 -0.68 6.47
N CYS A 73 0.66 -0.84 7.18
CA CYS A 73 0.73 -1.56 8.46
C CYS A 73 0.51 -0.65 9.68
N SER A 74 0.41 0.66 9.51
CA SER A 74 0.21 1.61 10.61
C SER A 74 -1.20 1.51 11.18
N ASN A 75 -1.35 0.97 12.39
CA ASN A 75 -2.66 0.87 13.04
C ASN A 75 -3.36 2.23 13.20
N LEU A 76 -2.59 3.29 13.48
CA LEU A 76 -3.14 4.64 13.58
C LEU A 76 -3.68 5.15 12.25
N PHE A 77 -2.96 4.89 11.14
CA PHE A 77 -3.43 5.29 9.82
C PHE A 77 -4.62 4.44 9.36
N LYS A 78 -4.57 3.12 9.56
CA LYS A 78 -5.70 2.21 9.27
C LYS A 78 -6.98 2.63 10.00
N ALA A 79 -6.88 3.03 11.27
CA ALA A 79 -8.02 3.55 12.04
C ALA A 79 -8.49 4.92 11.53
N ALA A 80 -7.59 5.78 11.02
CA ALA A 80 -7.96 7.05 10.41
C ALA A 80 -8.78 6.84 9.13
N VAL A 81 -8.36 5.90 8.27
CA VAL A 81 -9.11 5.55 7.04
C VAL A 81 -10.52 5.08 7.39
N PHE A 82 -10.67 4.17 8.35
CA PHE A 82 -11.98 3.74 8.83
C PHE A 82 -12.85 4.92 9.32
N GLY A 83 -12.25 5.88 10.02
CA GLY A 83 -12.92 7.09 10.50
C GLY A 83 -13.10 8.18 9.42
N ARG A 84 -12.66 7.95 8.17
CA ARG A 84 -12.64 8.92 7.06
C ARG A 84 -11.88 10.20 7.42
N ASP A 85 -10.83 10.06 8.23
CA ASP A 85 -9.93 11.14 8.63
C ASP A 85 -8.69 11.16 7.72
N ALA A 86 -8.52 12.21 6.93
CA ALA A 86 -7.40 12.39 6.01
C ALA A 86 -6.10 12.73 6.75
N ASN A 87 -5.75 11.90 7.74
CA ASN A 87 -4.68 12.13 8.70
C ASN A 87 -3.29 11.92 8.11
N TRP A 88 -2.83 12.90 7.34
CA TRP A 88 -1.49 12.92 6.74
C TRP A 88 -0.37 12.83 7.79
N GLY A 89 -0.58 13.35 9.01
CA GLY A 89 0.37 13.25 10.11
C GLY A 89 0.66 11.81 10.53
N ARG A 90 -0.36 10.92 10.51
CA ARG A 90 -0.19 9.48 10.77
C ARG A 90 0.55 8.79 9.63
N ILE A 91 0.38 9.24 8.39
CA ILE A 91 1.16 8.74 7.24
C ILE A 91 2.64 9.14 7.42
N LEU A 92 2.94 10.41 7.70
CA LEU A 92 4.31 10.86 7.95
C LEU A 92 4.94 10.17 9.16
N CYS A 93 4.18 9.93 10.21
CA CYS A 93 4.63 9.15 11.36
C CYS A 93 5.05 7.73 10.94
N ALA A 94 4.25 7.07 10.10
CA ALA A 94 4.56 5.74 9.56
C ALA A 94 5.83 5.75 8.70
N ILE A 95 6.00 6.77 7.87
CA ILE A 95 7.22 6.96 7.08
C ILE A 95 8.42 7.20 8.01
N GLY A 96 8.28 8.07 9.02
CA GLY A 96 9.36 8.49 9.92
C GLY A 96 9.92 7.38 10.82
N TYR A 97 9.11 6.37 11.20
CA TYR A 97 9.63 5.22 11.95
C TYR A 97 10.05 4.04 11.07
N THR A 98 9.96 4.18 9.73
CA THR A 98 10.45 3.15 8.82
C THR A 98 11.98 3.01 8.93
N PRO A 99 12.51 1.79 9.16
CA PRO A 99 13.95 1.61 9.24
C PRO A 99 14.65 1.95 7.92
N GLY A 100 15.69 2.77 7.98
CA GLY A 100 16.49 3.16 6.82
C GLY A 100 17.15 4.52 7.04
N ASP A 101 18.08 4.86 6.16
CA ASP A 101 18.74 6.17 6.12
C ASP A 101 18.21 6.93 4.89
N PHE A 102 17.19 7.72 5.07
CA PHE A 102 16.55 8.54 4.03
C PHE A 102 15.95 9.81 4.63
N SER A 103 15.89 10.89 3.83
CA SER A 103 15.22 12.14 4.23
C SER A 103 13.72 12.07 3.93
N ILE A 104 12.94 12.71 4.80
CA ILE A 104 11.49 12.93 4.63
C ILE A 104 11.17 14.37 4.17
N ASP A 105 12.15 15.25 4.04
CA ASP A 105 11.94 16.70 3.85
C ASP A 105 11.19 17.05 2.56
N LYS A 106 11.22 16.16 1.57
CA LYS A 106 10.56 16.34 0.26
C LYS A 106 9.30 15.50 0.11
N VAL A 107 8.88 14.79 1.16
CA VAL A 107 7.74 13.88 1.06
C VAL A 107 6.46 14.67 0.78
N CYS A 108 5.79 14.27 -0.30
CA CYS A 108 4.46 14.74 -0.67
C CYS A 108 3.47 13.58 -0.61
N VAL A 109 2.22 13.85 -0.18
CA VAL A 109 1.20 12.81 -0.02
C VAL A 109 -0.14 13.24 -0.60
N TRP A 110 -0.75 12.35 -1.38
CA TRP A 110 -2.11 12.46 -1.88
C TRP A 110 -2.94 11.26 -1.43
N LEU A 111 -4.22 11.50 -1.18
CA LEU A 111 -5.25 10.48 -0.99
C LEU A 111 -6.16 10.48 -2.20
N SER A 112 -6.41 9.32 -2.79
CA SER A 112 -7.14 9.19 -4.05
C SER A 112 -8.11 8.01 -4.00
N SER A 113 -9.23 8.12 -4.70
CA SER A 113 -10.22 7.06 -4.91
C SER A 113 -11.03 7.33 -6.18
N ALA A 114 -12.08 6.55 -6.44
CA ALA A 114 -13.03 6.82 -7.51
C ALA A 114 -13.75 8.17 -7.37
N ALA A 115 -13.85 8.73 -6.15
CA ALA A 115 -14.48 10.01 -5.87
C ALA A 115 -13.57 11.24 -6.16
N GLY A 116 -12.26 11.03 -6.40
CA GLY A 116 -11.31 12.09 -6.68
C GLY A 116 -9.97 11.94 -5.96
N GLU A 117 -9.26 13.06 -5.85
CA GLU A 117 -7.94 13.11 -5.23
C GLU A 117 -7.79 14.38 -4.39
N VAL A 118 -7.17 14.26 -3.23
CA VAL A 118 -6.81 15.38 -2.36
C VAL A 118 -5.32 15.36 -2.04
N TYR A 119 -4.66 16.51 -2.18
CA TYR A 119 -3.26 16.74 -1.82
C TYR A 119 -3.20 17.19 -0.37
N VAL A 120 -2.67 16.37 0.53
CA VAL A 120 -2.78 16.56 1.98
C VAL A 120 -1.47 16.94 2.66
N CYS A 121 -0.33 16.68 1.99
CA CYS A 121 0.99 16.97 2.55
C CYS A 121 1.97 17.36 1.46
N GLU A 122 2.66 18.48 1.65
CA GLU A 122 3.70 19.01 0.77
C GLU A 122 5.00 19.21 1.55
N ASN A 123 6.10 18.61 1.07
CA ASN A 123 7.42 18.74 1.69
C ASN A 123 7.38 18.45 3.21
N ALA A 124 6.76 17.34 3.59
CA ALA A 124 6.55 16.90 4.96
C ALA A 124 5.77 17.90 5.85
N ALA A 125 5.00 18.81 5.25
CA ALA A 125 4.20 19.79 5.95
C ALA A 125 2.74 19.75 5.48
N TYR A 126 1.85 20.33 6.28
CA TYR A 126 0.43 20.46 5.94
C TYR A 126 0.25 21.21 4.62
N HIS A 127 -0.51 20.62 3.71
CA HIS A 127 -1.02 21.29 2.52
C HIS A 127 -2.52 21.55 2.70
N PRO A 128 -3.03 22.78 2.45
CA PRO A 128 -4.45 23.07 2.59
C PRO A 128 -5.32 22.25 1.63
N TYR A 129 -6.32 21.59 2.15
CA TYR A 129 -7.29 20.80 1.39
C TYR A 129 -8.71 20.95 1.96
N SER A 130 -9.71 20.50 1.21
CA SER A 130 -11.10 20.45 1.67
C SER A 130 -11.37 19.17 2.45
N GLU A 131 -11.77 19.29 3.71
CA GLU A 131 -12.17 18.14 4.53
C GLU A 131 -13.40 17.42 3.96
N ASP A 132 -14.34 18.15 3.34
CA ASP A 132 -15.52 17.57 2.70
C ASP A 132 -15.15 16.74 1.46
N GLU A 133 -14.13 17.16 0.69
CA GLU A 133 -13.61 16.39 -0.45
C GLU A 133 -12.82 15.19 0.05
N ALA A 134 -11.99 15.36 1.05
CA ALA A 134 -11.24 14.28 1.67
C ALA A 134 -12.16 13.19 2.24
N ALA A 135 -13.25 13.58 2.91
CA ALA A 135 -14.24 12.64 3.43
C ALA A 135 -14.96 11.85 2.31
N LYS A 136 -15.19 12.48 1.14
CA LYS A 136 -15.75 11.78 -0.04
C LYS A 136 -14.76 10.78 -0.62
N VAL A 137 -13.49 11.17 -0.75
CA VAL A 137 -12.41 10.29 -1.21
C VAL A 137 -12.30 9.07 -0.29
N LEU A 138 -12.29 9.28 1.03
CA LEU A 138 -12.17 8.22 2.03
C LEU A 138 -13.48 7.46 2.31
N ALA A 139 -14.58 7.78 1.64
CA ALA A 139 -15.83 7.03 1.72
C ALA A 139 -15.87 5.85 0.72
N GLU A 140 -15.00 5.86 -0.29
CA GLU A 140 -14.90 4.79 -1.28
C GLU A 140 -14.19 3.57 -0.72
N HIS A 141 -14.47 2.39 -1.26
CA HIS A 141 -13.86 1.13 -0.82
C HIS A 141 -12.35 1.07 -1.10
N ASP A 142 -11.94 1.50 -2.29
CA ASP A 142 -10.55 1.44 -2.74
C ASP A 142 -9.85 2.78 -2.55
N ILE A 143 -8.95 2.83 -1.59
CA ILE A 143 -8.17 4.02 -1.24
C ILE A 143 -6.74 3.87 -1.73
N LEU A 144 -6.27 4.83 -2.53
CA LEU A 144 -4.88 4.92 -2.96
C LEU A 144 -4.18 6.06 -2.21
N VAL A 145 -3.15 5.70 -1.46
CA VAL A 145 -2.21 6.62 -0.81
C VAL A 145 -1.01 6.76 -1.73
N LYS A 146 -0.82 7.92 -2.32
CA LYS A 146 0.36 8.24 -3.14
C LYS A 146 1.36 8.97 -2.27
N VAL A 147 2.59 8.45 -2.22
CA VAL A 147 3.72 9.04 -1.49
C VAL A 147 4.85 9.28 -2.48
N ASP A 148 5.16 10.54 -2.73
CA ASP A 148 6.35 10.94 -3.49
C ASP A 148 7.47 11.29 -2.50
N MET A 149 8.61 10.60 -2.58
CA MET A 149 9.75 10.86 -1.69
C MET A 149 10.72 11.91 -2.23
N GLY A 150 10.67 12.22 -3.52
CA GLY A 150 11.50 13.27 -4.16
C GLY A 150 13.01 13.08 -4.05
N THR A 151 13.50 11.84 -3.89
CA THR A 151 14.92 11.55 -3.56
C THR A 151 15.59 10.56 -4.49
N GLY A 152 14.88 9.98 -5.45
CA GLY A 152 15.42 9.01 -6.43
C GLY A 152 14.39 8.61 -7.47
N ASP A 153 14.54 7.42 -8.07
CA ASP A 153 13.69 6.95 -9.16
C ASP A 153 12.98 5.60 -8.83
N ALA A 154 13.23 5.06 -7.65
CA ALA A 154 12.65 3.78 -7.29
C ALA A 154 11.18 3.92 -6.85
N SER A 155 10.39 2.89 -7.14
CA SER A 155 8.98 2.83 -6.76
C SER A 155 8.59 1.45 -6.24
N ALA A 156 7.57 1.42 -5.39
CA ALA A 156 6.96 0.18 -4.90
C ALA A 156 5.53 0.41 -4.46
N LYS A 157 4.76 -0.69 -4.39
CA LYS A 157 3.40 -0.71 -3.83
C LYS A 157 3.30 -1.69 -2.67
N ALA A 158 2.40 -1.40 -1.76
CA ALA A 158 1.95 -2.33 -0.74
C ALA A 158 0.44 -2.20 -0.54
N TRP A 159 -0.19 -3.28 -0.11
CA TRP A 159 -1.63 -3.36 0.12
C TRP A 159 -1.92 -3.70 1.57
N GLY A 160 -2.99 -3.17 2.10
CA GLY A 160 -3.53 -3.43 3.43
C GLY A 160 -5.00 -3.09 3.49
N CYS A 161 -5.62 -3.28 4.63
CA CYS A 161 -6.99 -2.88 4.89
C CYS A 161 -7.06 -1.91 6.06
N ASP A 162 -8.20 -1.25 6.23
CA ASP A 162 -8.47 -0.41 7.40
C ASP A 162 -8.53 -1.23 8.72
N LEU A 163 -8.66 -0.55 9.84
CA LEU A 163 -8.81 -1.14 11.16
C LEU A 163 -10.15 -0.71 11.76
N THR A 164 -11.08 -1.66 11.82
CA THR A 164 -12.47 -1.44 12.21
C THR A 164 -12.79 -1.94 13.62
N TYR A 165 -13.95 -1.55 14.16
CA TYR A 165 -14.47 -2.14 15.39
C TYR A 165 -14.79 -3.63 15.23
N ASP A 166 -15.23 -4.05 14.04
CA ASP A 166 -15.55 -5.45 13.76
C ASP A 166 -14.32 -6.35 13.81
N TYR A 167 -13.16 -5.86 13.36
CA TYR A 167 -11.89 -6.57 13.54
C TYR A 167 -11.62 -6.89 15.02
N VAL A 168 -11.76 -5.89 15.90
CA VAL A 168 -11.54 -6.07 17.34
C VAL A 168 -12.58 -7.01 17.95
N LYS A 169 -13.85 -6.87 17.57
CA LYS A 169 -14.94 -7.70 18.04
C LYS A 169 -14.74 -9.17 17.66
N ILE A 170 -14.49 -9.46 16.37
CA ILE A 170 -14.27 -10.82 15.85
C ILE A 170 -13.09 -11.47 16.60
N ASN A 171 -11.95 -10.79 16.69
CA ASN A 171 -10.75 -11.36 17.29
C ASN A 171 -10.79 -11.37 18.84
N GLY A 172 -11.54 -10.48 19.46
CA GLY A 172 -11.74 -10.43 20.92
C GLY A 172 -12.69 -11.51 21.42
N ASP A 173 -13.69 -11.89 20.63
CA ASP A 173 -14.68 -12.90 20.98
C ASP A 173 -14.22 -14.32 20.63
N TYR A 174 -13.25 -14.47 19.72
CA TYR A 174 -12.70 -15.76 19.32
C TYR A 174 -11.76 -16.33 20.39
N ARG A 175 -12.09 -17.52 20.87
CA ARG A 175 -11.27 -18.28 21.82
C ARG A 175 -10.93 -19.64 21.21
N THR A 176 -9.65 -19.96 21.13
CA THR A 176 -9.12 -21.28 20.75
C THR A 176 -8.98 -22.20 21.96
#